data_d54e3190976d145999cb0c9c3bca793e
#
_entry.id   d54e3190976d145999cb0c9c3bca793e
#
_cell.length_a   1.000
_cell.length_b   1.000
_cell.length_c   1.000
_cell.angle_alpha   90.00
_cell.angle_beta   90.00
_cell.angle_gamma   90.00
#
_symmetry.space_group_name_H-M   'P 1'
#
loop_
_entity.id
_entity.type
_entity.pdbx_description
1 polymer ?
#
loop_
_entity_poly.entity_id
_entity_poly.type
_entity_poly.pdbx_seq_one_letter_code
_entity_poly.pdbx_strand_id
1 'polypeptide(L)'
;RQRQMCIRDRIYLGPMSEHTQCTVISKLAPYRERIAECIANGVTFLATGNAMEVFGKQITDAQSGVTTGLGLLDLTTTRDMMHRFYSLVLGTYNELQMVGFRAQFTRSTLGSTEVPFIQVTKGTPMCETARIDGIQKNHFYGTYLLGPLLILNPYFTKQLLQQITGESVPLAFEKETIAAYHARLADFQDKRVGIH
;
A
#
# COMPACT_ATOMS: atom_id res chain seq x y z
N ARG A 1 -20.86 27.75 -17.98
CA ARG A 1 -20.63 26.85 -16.87
C ARG A 1 -19.59 25.84 -17.30
N GLN A 2 -18.32 26.12 -17.03
CA GLN A 2 -17.28 25.09 -17.10
C GLN A 2 -17.69 23.99 -16.14
N ARG A 3 -17.96 22.79 -16.66
CA ARG A 3 -17.93 21.56 -15.86
C ARG A 3 -16.50 21.49 -15.30
N GLN A 4 -16.33 21.77 -14.02
CA GLN A 4 -15.17 21.27 -13.30
C GLN A 4 -15.31 19.75 -13.37
N MET A 5 -14.71 19.16 -14.38
CA MET A 5 -14.44 17.73 -14.39
C MET A 5 -13.67 17.48 -13.11
N CYS A 6 -14.25 16.70 -12.20
CA CYS A 6 -13.52 16.14 -11.08
C CYS A 6 -12.44 15.22 -11.65
N ILE A 7 -11.30 15.81 -12.02
CA ILE A 7 -10.19 15.13 -12.69
C ILE A 7 -9.44 14.19 -11.71
N ARG A 8 -9.92 14.03 -10.47
CA ARG A 8 -9.16 13.35 -9.42
C ARG A 8 -10.00 12.36 -8.65
N ASP A 9 -10.44 11.33 -9.36
CA ASP A 9 -11.12 10.20 -8.75
C ASP A 9 -10.12 9.21 -8.11
N ARG A 10 -8.81 9.43 -8.33
CA ARG A 10 -7.73 8.57 -7.85
C ARG A 10 -6.44 9.33 -7.63
N ILE A 11 -5.71 8.94 -6.60
CA ILE A 11 -4.38 9.45 -6.27
C ILE A 11 -3.47 8.24 -6.04
N TYR A 12 -2.35 8.21 -6.79
CA TYR A 12 -1.31 7.21 -6.61
C TYR A 12 -0.04 7.86 -6.07
N LEU A 13 0.54 7.26 -5.03
CA LEU A 13 1.84 7.62 -4.49
C LEU A 13 2.71 6.37 -4.42
N GLY A 14 3.78 6.35 -5.22
CA GLY A 14 4.72 5.24 -5.30
C GLY A 14 5.86 5.33 -4.29
N PRO A 15 6.65 4.26 -4.18
CA PRO A 15 7.82 4.24 -3.31
C PRO A 15 8.84 5.31 -3.73
N MET A 16 9.56 5.83 -2.75
CA MET A 16 10.51 6.93 -2.96
C MET A 16 11.72 6.80 -2.02
N SER A 17 12.76 7.61 -2.27
CA SER A 17 13.86 7.71 -1.31
C SER A 17 13.40 8.43 -0.03
N GLU A 18 14.08 8.19 1.07
CA GLU A 18 13.80 8.80 2.38
C GLU A 18 13.86 10.32 2.31
N HIS A 19 14.83 10.86 1.56
CA HIS A 19 14.96 12.30 1.32
C HIS A 19 13.74 12.86 0.56
N THR A 20 13.30 12.15 -0.49
CA THR A 20 12.10 12.51 -1.24
C THR A 20 10.86 12.44 -0.36
N GLN A 21 10.78 11.44 0.53
CA GLN A 21 9.65 11.27 1.46
C GLN A 21 9.50 12.49 2.38
N CYS A 22 10.59 12.98 2.97
CA CYS A 22 10.56 14.21 3.78
C CYS A 22 10.09 15.43 2.97
N THR A 23 10.58 15.54 1.72
CA THR A 23 10.15 16.61 0.80
C THR A 23 8.68 16.52 0.48
N VAL A 24 8.17 15.31 0.19
CA VAL A 24 6.75 15.07 -0.12
C VAL A 24 5.88 15.41 1.08
N ILE A 25 6.25 14.98 2.30
CA ILE A 25 5.53 15.33 3.53
C ILE A 25 5.43 16.85 3.67
N SER A 26 6.54 17.57 3.54
CA SER A 26 6.57 19.04 3.66
C SER A 26 5.69 19.72 2.62
N LYS A 27 5.67 19.22 1.38
CA LYS A 27 4.87 19.78 0.29
C LYS A 27 3.38 19.46 0.41
N LEU A 28 3.02 18.33 1.01
CA LEU A 28 1.64 17.91 1.22
C LEU A 28 1.04 18.47 2.53
N ALA A 29 1.86 18.82 3.51
CA ALA A 29 1.40 19.33 4.79
C ALA A 29 0.39 20.51 4.69
N PRO A 30 0.58 21.51 3.82
CA PRO A 30 -0.41 22.59 3.64
C PRO A 30 -1.77 22.11 3.10
N TYR A 31 -1.83 20.93 2.50
CA TYR A 31 -3.04 20.34 1.92
C TYR A 31 -3.64 19.23 2.78
N ARG A 32 -3.17 19.07 4.02
CA ARG A 32 -3.57 17.99 4.94
C ARG A 32 -5.09 17.86 5.05
N GLU A 33 -5.78 18.96 5.32
CA GLU A 33 -7.23 18.96 5.46
C GLU A 33 -7.94 18.56 4.17
N ARG A 34 -7.47 19.08 3.05
CA ARG A 34 -8.03 18.73 1.74
C ARG A 34 -7.81 17.25 1.40
N ILE A 35 -6.67 16.68 1.77
CA ILE A 35 -6.40 15.25 1.60
C ILE A 35 -7.32 14.43 2.50
N ALA A 36 -7.53 14.86 3.75
CA ALA A 36 -8.48 14.22 4.66
C ALA A 36 -9.91 14.20 4.10
N GLU A 37 -10.37 15.33 3.55
CA GLU A 37 -11.66 15.43 2.87
C GLU A 37 -11.75 14.49 1.66
N CYS A 38 -10.70 14.40 0.85
CA CYS A 38 -10.66 13.49 -0.28
C CYS A 38 -10.80 12.02 0.16
N ILE A 39 -10.10 11.62 1.22
CA ILE A 39 -10.21 10.27 1.79
C ILE A 39 -11.62 10.03 2.34
N ALA A 40 -12.18 11.00 3.07
CA ALA A 40 -13.52 10.90 3.63
C ALA A 40 -14.61 10.81 2.55
N ASN A 41 -14.44 11.54 1.45
CA ASN A 41 -15.38 11.57 0.33
C ASN A 41 -15.18 10.43 -0.69
N GLY A 42 -14.34 9.44 -0.36
CA GLY A 42 -14.20 8.22 -1.16
C GLY A 42 -13.34 8.38 -2.43
N VAL A 43 -12.50 9.41 -2.51
CA VAL A 43 -11.46 9.45 -3.55
C VAL A 43 -10.54 8.26 -3.35
N THR A 44 -10.27 7.53 -4.42
CA THR A 44 -9.40 6.36 -4.35
C THR A 44 -7.94 6.75 -4.21
N PHE A 45 -7.30 6.27 -3.15
CA PHE A 45 -5.85 6.41 -2.93
C PHE A 45 -5.20 5.03 -3.00
N LEU A 46 -4.06 4.97 -3.68
CA LEU A 46 -3.15 3.83 -3.62
C LEU A 46 -1.75 4.34 -3.25
N ALA A 47 -1.27 3.96 -2.07
CA ALA A 47 0.07 4.29 -1.59
C ALA A 47 0.89 3.02 -1.44
N THR A 48 2.00 2.90 -2.17
CA THR A 48 2.84 1.70 -2.18
C THR A 48 4.23 1.95 -1.59
N GLY A 49 4.78 0.94 -0.93
CA GLY A 49 6.07 1.07 -0.26
C GLY A 49 6.02 2.10 0.87
N ASN A 50 7.10 2.84 1.05
CA ASN A 50 7.21 3.88 2.08
C ASN A 50 6.34 5.12 1.83
N ALA A 51 5.66 5.20 0.69
CA ALA A 51 4.68 6.27 0.44
C ALA A 51 3.48 6.23 1.39
N MET A 52 3.12 5.04 1.90
CA MET A 52 2.07 4.90 2.92
C MET A 52 2.41 5.67 4.21
N GLU A 53 3.67 5.68 4.59
CA GLU A 53 4.17 6.31 5.81
C GLU A 53 3.96 7.84 5.82
N VAL A 54 3.91 8.47 4.64
CA VAL A 54 3.62 9.91 4.48
C VAL A 54 2.31 10.31 5.15
N PHE A 55 1.32 9.43 5.10
CA PHE A 55 -0.02 9.66 5.66
C PHE A 55 -0.12 9.29 7.14
N GLY A 56 0.89 8.61 7.69
CA GLY A 56 0.98 8.21 9.10
C GLY A 56 1.24 9.37 10.06
N LYS A 57 1.33 9.06 11.34
CA LYS A 57 1.61 10.02 12.40
C LYS A 57 3.08 10.44 12.41
N GLN A 58 3.97 9.46 12.43
CA GLN A 58 5.41 9.73 12.53
C GLN A 58 6.25 8.57 12.00
N ILE A 59 7.46 8.92 11.60
CA ILE A 59 8.54 8.00 11.23
C ILE A 59 9.70 8.27 12.18
N THR A 60 10.06 7.30 12.99
CA THR A 60 11.20 7.38 13.93
C THR A 60 12.40 6.68 13.29
N ASP A 61 13.50 7.38 13.22
CA ASP A 61 14.78 6.90 12.68
C ASP A 61 15.88 7.13 13.70
N ALA A 62 16.68 6.11 13.98
CA ALA A 62 17.73 6.20 15.00
C ALA A 62 18.81 7.23 14.67
N GLN A 63 19.02 7.54 13.38
CA GLN A 63 20.07 8.46 12.93
C GLN A 63 19.52 9.86 12.66
N SER A 64 18.35 9.97 12.05
CA SER A 64 17.76 11.25 11.63
C SER A 64 16.67 11.79 12.56
N GLY A 65 16.32 11.04 13.62
CA GLY A 65 15.32 11.44 14.60
C GLY A 65 13.88 11.16 14.15
N VAL A 66 12.95 12.03 14.53
CA VAL A 66 11.52 11.86 14.25
C VAL A 66 11.05 12.78 13.13
N THR A 67 10.46 12.20 12.10
CA THR A 67 9.78 12.93 11.04
C THR A 67 8.27 12.79 11.26
N THR A 68 7.57 13.92 11.41
CA THR A 68 6.11 13.95 11.54
C THR A 68 5.47 13.79 10.18
N GLY A 69 4.60 12.80 10.01
CA GLY A 69 3.81 12.60 8.79
C GLY A 69 2.56 13.50 8.76
N LEU A 70 1.65 13.23 7.83
CA LEU A 70 0.40 14.01 7.71
C LEU A 70 -0.60 13.72 8.85
N GLY A 71 -0.44 12.63 9.61
CA GLY A 71 -1.29 12.26 10.72
C GLY A 71 -2.75 11.97 10.32
N LEU A 72 -2.97 11.47 9.12
CA LEU A 72 -4.30 11.11 8.60
C LEU A 72 -4.67 9.67 8.91
N LEU A 73 -3.66 8.84 9.14
CA LEU A 73 -3.76 7.43 9.50
C LEU A 73 -3.09 7.21 10.86
N ASP A 74 -3.68 6.34 11.68
CA ASP A 74 -3.04 5.91 12.92
C ASP A 74 -1.98 4.83 12.63
N LEU A 75 -0.91 5.30 12.02
CA LEU A 75 0.25 4.52 11.61
C LEU A 75 1.50 5.16 12.19
N THR A 76 2.29 4.38 12.92
CA THR A 76 3.62 4.79 13.39
C THR A 76 4.66 3.87 12.79
N THR A 77 5.78 4.45 12.37
CA THR A 77 6.84 3.74 11.66
C THR A 77 8.17 3.89 12.37
N THR A 78 8.92 2.81 12.47
CA THR A 78 10.32 2.82 12.90
C THR A 78 11.19 2.44 11.71
N ARG A 79 12.21 3.24 11.43
CA ARG A 79 13.18 3.03 10.35
C ARG A 79 14.51 2.57 10.92
N ASP A 80 15.06 1.53 10.30
CA ASP A 80 16.41 1.04 10.58
C ASP A 80 17.14 0.83 9.25
N MET A 81 17.98 1.79 8.90
CA MET A 81 18.74 1.76 7.64
C MET A 81 19.82 0.67 7.60
N MET A 82 20.15 0.06 8.73
CA MET A 82 21.12 -1.04 8.80
C MET A 82 20.49 -2.40 8.46
N HIS A 83 19.17 -2.51 8.59
CA HIS A 83 18.46 -3.77 8.37
C HIS A 83 17.40 -3.58 7.30
N ARG A 84 17.63 -4.20 6.13
CA ARG A 84 16.67 -4.21 5.03
C ARG A 84 15.85 -5.49 5.07
N PHE A 85 14.54 -5.33 5.06
CA PHE A 85 13.60 -6.44 5.01
C PHE A 85 13.28 -6.77 3.55
N TYR A 86 13.58 -7.99 3.14
CA TYR A 86 13.21 -8.55 1.85
C TYR A 86 12.25 -9.70 2.08
N SER A 87 11.16 -9.75 1.35
CA SER A 87 10.29 -10.92 1.38
C SER A 87 9.36 -10.95 0.18
N LEU A 88 9.16 -12.13 -0.35
CA LEU A 88 7.96 -12.43 -1.12
C LEU A 88 6.81 -12.56 -0.12
N VAL A 89 5.66 -11.98 -0.43
CA VAL A 89 4.51 -11.98 0.47
C VAL A 89 3.30 -12.56 -0.23
N LEU A 90 2.66 -13.52 0.44
CA LEU A 90 1.33 -14.01 0.12
C LEU A 90 0.40 -13.59 1.26
N GLY A 91 -0.74 -13.03 0.92
CA GLY A 91 -1.75 -12.64 1.89
C GLY A 91 -3.15 -12.67 1.29
N THR A 92 -4.12 -12.21 2.06
CA THR A 92 -5.51 -12.12 1.64
C THR A 92 -6.06 -10.73 1.91
N TYR A 93 -6.83 -10.22 0.95
CA TYR A 93 -7.66 -9.03 1.08
C TYR A 93 -9.10 -9.42 0.74
N ASN A 94 -9.99 -9.37 1.71
CA ASN A 94 -11.29 -10.01 1.64
C ASN A 94 -11.11 -11.49 1.23
N GLU A 95 -11.70 -11.91 0.11
CA GLU A 95 -11.55 -13.27 -0.44
C GLU A 95 -10.44 -13.38 -1.50
N LEU A 96 -9.78 -12.26 -1.83
CA LEU A 96 -8.74 -12.22 -2.86
C LEU A 96 -7.39 -12.59 -2.28
N GLN A 97 -6.69 -13.49 -2.95
CA GLN A 97 -5.29 -13.74 -2.64
C GLN A 97 -4.43 -12.63 -3.26
N MET A 98 -3.52 -12.08 -2.46
CA MET A 98 -2.62 -11.00 -2.83
C MET A 98 -1.19 -11.49 -2.80
N VAL A 99 -0.46 -11.26 -3.89
CA VAL A 99 0.96 -11.59 -4.00
C VAL A 99 1.77 -10.32 -4.24
N GLY A 100 2.95 -10.28 -3.69
CA GLY A 100 3.84 -9.15 -3.90
C GLY A 100 5.24 -9.39 -3.36
N PHE A 101 6.06 -8.39 -3.57
CA PHE A 101 7.42 -8.34 -3.07
C PHE A 101 7.54 -7.15 -2.12
N ARG A 102 8.26 -7.35 -1.02
CA ARG A 102 8.58 -6.30 -0.06
C ARG A 102 10.09 -6.06 -0.04
N ALA A 103 10.47 -4.79 -0.06
CA ALA A 103 11.85 -4.35 0.14
C ALA A 103 11.83 -3.00 0.86
N GLN A 104 12.09 -2.99 2.15
CA GLN A 104 11.98 -1.79 2.98
C GLN A 104 12.97 -1.81 4.15
N PHE A 105 13.21 -0.64 4.74
CA PHE A 105 14.01 -0.43 5.94
C PHE A 105 13.15 -0.11 7.18
N THR A 106 11.85 -0.31 7.08
CA THR A 106 10.89 0.19 8.06
C THR A 106 9.98 -0.92 8.57
N ARG A 107 9.52 -0.77 9.80
CA ARG A 107 8.44 -1.52 10.41
C ARG A 107 7.36 -0.56 10.87
N SER A 108 6.11 -0.89 10.61
CA SER A 108 4.99 -0.01 10.97
C SER A 108 3.98 -0.74 11.84
N THR A 109 3.43 0.02 12.78
CA THR A 109 2.38 -0.44 13.68
C THR A 109 1.11 0.36 13.42
N LEU A 110 -0.01 -0.34 13.30
CA LEU A 110 -1.34 0.27 13.20
C LEU A 110 -1.92 0.55 14.58
N GLY A 111 -2.62 1.67 14.71
CA GLY A 111 -3.51 1.89 15.84
C GLY A 111 -4.67 0.89 15.85
N SER A 112 -5.26 0.69 17.04
CA SER A 112 -6.29 -0.33 17.26
C SER A 112 -7.60 -0.10 16.50
N THR A 113 -7.83 1.10 16.00
CA THR A 113 -9.04 1.47 15.24
C THR A 113 -8.86 1.37 13.72
N GLU A 114 -7.65 1.15 13.25
CA GLU A 114 -7.37 1.06 11.82
C GLU A 114 -7.52 -0.38 11.32
N VAL A 115 -7.96 -0.51 10.08
CA VAL A 115 -8.18 -1.81 9.44
C VAL A 115 -6.95 -2.16 8.60
N PRO A 116 -6.33 -3.33 8.81
CA PRO A 116 -5.25 -3.78 7.96
C PRO A 116 -5.76 -4.05 6.54
N PHE A 117 -4.95 -3.72 5.54
CA PHE A 117 -5.33 -3.96 4.15
C PHE A 117 -5.19 -5.45 3.79
N ILE A 118 -4.08 -6.08 4.16
CA ILE A 118 -3.78 -7.47 3.79
C ILE A 118 -3.48 -8.30 5.05
N GLN A 119 -4.09 -9.46 5.16
CA GLN A 119 -3.70 -10.50 6.12
C GLN A 119 -2.59 -11.35 5.50
N VAL A 120 -1.40 -11.32 6.09
CA VAL A 120 -0.22 -12.02 5.57
C VAL A 120 -0.27 -13.49 5.99
N THR A 121 -0.34 -14.38 5.02
CA THR A 121 -0.30 -15.84 5.25
C THR A 121 1.13 -16.40 5.14
N LYS A 122 1.95 -15.86 4.21
CA LYS A 122 3.34 -16.26 3.98
C LYS A 122 4.22 -15.04 3.73
N GLY A 123 5.47 -15.11 4.17
CA GLY A 123 6.40 -13.97 4.10
C GLY A 123 6.40 -13.10 5.35
N THR A 124 7.19 -12.01 5.31
CA THR A 124 7.39 -11.10 6.44
C THR A 124 6.26 -10.10 6.56
N PRO A 125 5.60 -9.95 7.72
CA PRO A 125 4.58 -8.93 7.95
C PRO A 125 5.21 -7.54 8.12
N MET A 126 4.38 -6.48 8.09
CA MET A 126 4.86 -5.11 8.27
C MET A 126 5.20 -4.78 9.73
N CYS A 127 4.67 -5.53 10.69
CA CYS A 127 4.96 -5.38 12.12
C CYS A 127 5.29 -6.74 12.75
N GLU A 128 5.86 -6.71 13.95
CA GLU A 128 6.26 -7.93 14.67
C GLU A 128 5.08 -8.61 15.38
N THR A 129 4.10 -7.83 15.76
CA THR A 129 2.99 -8.26 16.64
C THR A 129 1.80 -8.86 15.90
N ALA A 130 1.70 -8.62 14.58
CA ALA A 130 0.57 -9.08 13.78
C ALA A 130 1.01 -9.44 12.36
N ARG A 131 0.41 -10.48 11.81
CA ARG A 131 0.67 -10.91 10.43
C ARG A 131 -0.18 -10.12 9.43
N ILE A 132 0.10 -8.82 9.35
CA ILE A 132 -0.62 -7.88 8.49
C ILE A 132 0.32 -7.11 7.58
N ASP A 133 -0.23 -6.57 6.49
CA ASP A 133 0.42 -5.59 5.64
C ASP A 133 -0.56 -4.49 5.24
N GLY A 134 -0.06 -3.27 5.37
CA GLY A 134 -0.77 -2.10 4.92
C GLY A 134 -1.97 -1.71 5.79
N ILE A 135 -2.71 -0.74 5.26
CA ILE A 135 -3.87 -0.13 5.89
C ILE A 135 -4.94 0.15 4.84
N GLN A 136 -6.20 -0.08 5.20
CA GLN A 136 -7.36 0.33 4.42
C GLN A 136 -8.22 1.30 5.25
N LYS A 137 -8.57 2.44 4.65
CA LYS A 137 -9.50 3.41 5.23
C LYS A 137 -10.36 4.02 4.15
N ASN A 138 -11.66 3.75 4.16
CA ASN A 138 -12.54 4.07 3.03
C ASN A 138 -11.96 3.51 1.71
N HIS A 139 -11.65 4.39 0.74
CA HIS A 139 -11.00 4.03 -0.51
C HIS A 139 -9.49 4.32 -0.52
N PHE A 140 -8.88 4.48 0.64
CA PHE A 140 -7.43 4.55 0.79
C PHE A 140 -6.87 3.13 0.99
N TYR A 141 -5.93 2.75 0.14
CA TYR A 141 -5.18 1.49 0.18
C TYR A 141 -3.69 1.81 0.31
N GLY A 142 -3.13 1.55 1.46
CA GLY A 142 -1.70 1.64 1.71
C GLY A 142 -1.11 0.25 1.86
N THR A 143 0.05 -0.03 1.26
CA THR A 143 0.72 -1.34 1.37
C THR A 143 2.22 -1.20 1.17
N TYR A 144 2.99 -2.05 1.83
CA TYR A 144 4.41 -2.19 1.55
C TYR A 144 4.71 -3.09 0.36
N LEU A 145 3.71 -3.76 -0.20
CA LEU A 145 3.92 -4.57 -1.40
C LEU A 145 4.31 -3.68 -2.57
N LEU A 146 5.44 -4.04 -3.17
CA LEU A 146 5.99 -3.37 -4.33
C LEU A 146 5.54 -4.05 -5.62
N GLY A 147 5.81 -3.36 -6.69
CA GLY A 147 5.30 -3.61 -7.98
C GLY A 147 5.90 -4.69 -8.85
N PRO A 148 5.23 -4.83 -9.95
CA PRO A 148 4.03 -4.06 -10.31
C PRO A 148 2.76 -4.61 -9.64
N LEU A 149 2.41 -4.06 -8.46
CA LEU A 149 1.34 -4.57 -7.59
C LEU A 149 0.05 -4.89 -8.35
N LEU A 150 -0.42 -3.96 -9.19
CA LEU A 150 -1.68 -4.10 -9.91
C LEU A 150 -1.63 -5.20 -10.97
N ILE A 151 -0.51 -5.34 -11.68
CA ILE A 151 -0.33 -6.39 -12.69
C ILE A 151 -0.25 -7.78 -12.03
N LEU A 152 0.41 -7.85 -10.87
CA LEU A 152 0.55 -9.10 -10.12
C LEU A 152 -0.75 -9.56 -9.48
N ASN A 153 -1.73 -8.67 -9.31
CA ASN A 153 -2.99 -8.93 -8.62
C ASN A 153 -4.20 -8.50 -9.48
N PRO A 154 -4.47 -9.19 -10.60
CA PRO A 154 -5.48 -8.77 -11.58
C PRO A 154 -6.89 -8.67 -10.99
N TYR A 155 -7.27 -9.55 -10.07
CA TYR A 155 -8.59 -9.49 -9.44
C TYR A 155 -8.76 -8.26 -8.55
N PHE A 156 -7.75 -7.91 -7.76
CA PHE A 156 -7.74 -6.65 -7.01
C PHE A 156 -7.78 -5.44 -7.95
N THR A 157 -7.03 -5.50 -9.04
CA THR A 157 -7.01 -4.41 -10.05
C THR A 157 -8.40 -4.22 -10.67
N LYS A 158 -9.11 -5.30 -11.02
CA LYS A 158 -10.49 -5.21 -11.52
C LYS A 158 -11.42 -4.58 -10.50
N GLN A 159 -11.33 -5.00 -9.24
CA GLN A 159 -12.13 -4.43 -8.15
C GLN A 159 -11.84 -2.94 -7.97
N LEU A 160 -10.57 -2.54 -7.99
CA LEU A 160 -10.15 -1.15 -7.87
C LEU A 160 -10.65 -0.30 -9.05
N LEU A 161 -10.55 -0.82 -10.28
CA LEU A 161 -11.06 -0.14 -11.48
C LEU A 161 -12.57 0.00 -11.43
N GLN A 162 -13.30 -1.04 -11.05
CA GLN A 162 -14.75 -0.99 -10.89
C GLN A 162 -15.18 0.04 -9.86
N GLN A 163 -14.44 0.15 -8.74
CA GLN A 163 -14.67 1.18 -7.73
C GLN A 163 -14.46 2.59 -8.28
N ILE A 164 -13.45 2.80 -9.14
CA ILE A 164 -13.14 4.10 -9.72
C ILE A 164 -14.12 4.49 -10.83
N THR A 165 -14.52 3.54 -11.68
CA THR A 165 -15.31 3.81 -12.87
C THR A 165 -16.81 3.60 -12.67
N GLY A 166 -17.20 2.84 -11.64
CA GLY A 166 -18.57 2.38 -11.43
C GLY A 166 -18.96 1.18 -12.29
N GLU A 167 -18.10 0.72 -13.18
CA GLU A 167 -18.37 -0.33 -14.15
C GLU A 167 -17.28 -1.41 -14.14
N SER A 168 -17.64 -2.62 -14.54
CA SER A 168 -16.65 -3.69 -14.75
C SER A 168 -15.86 -3.43 -16.02
N VAL A 169 -14.56 -3.17 -15.88
CA VAL A 169 -13.67 -2.88 -17.00
C VAL A 169 -12.77 -4.08 -17.27
N PRO A 170 -12.64 -4.54 -18.53
CA PRO A 170 -11.70 -5.59 -18.88
C PRO A 170 -10.26 -5.07 -18.75
N LEU A 171 -9.34 -5.94 -18.33
CA LEU A 171 -7.91 -5.63 -18.30
C LEU A 171 -7.28 -5.87 -19.69
N ALA A 172 -6.28 -5.06 -20.03
CA ALA A 172 -5.42 -5.38 -21.15
C ALA A 172 -4.70 -6.72 -20.89
N PHE A 173 -4.68 -7.60 -21.90
CA PHE A 173 -4.08 -8.94 -21.79
C PHE A 173 -4.62 -9.75 -20.59
N GLU A 174 -5.92 -9.67 -20.33
CA GLU A 174 -6.54 -10.23 -19.12
C GLU A 174 -6.26 -11.72 -18.95
N LYS A 175 -6.34 -12.51 -20.04
CA LYS A 175 -6.11 -13.96 -19.99
C LYS A 175 -4.67 -14.29 -19.58
N GLU A 176 -3.71 -13.61 -20.18
CA GLU A 176 -2.28 -13.79 -19.93
C GLU A 176 -1.93 -13.33 -18.49
N THR A 177 -2.47 -12.22 -18.07
CA THR A 177 -2.26 -11.66 -16.72
C THR A 177 -2.85 -12.60 -15.65
N ILE A 178 -4.04 -13.13 -15.86
CA ILE A 178 -4.67 -14.11 -14.94
C ILE A 178 -3.87 -15.43 -14.93
N ALA A 179 -3.44 -15.93 -16.08
CA ALA A 179 -2.62 -17.14 -16.16
C ALA A 179 -1.28 -16.96 -15.40
N ALA A 180 -0.60 -15.84 -15.60
CA ALA A 180 0.63 -15.50 -14.89
C ALA A 180 0.41 -15.36 -13.37
N TYR A 181 -0.71 -14.78 -12.94
CA TYR A 181 -1.10 -14.71 -11.53
C TYR A 181 -1.27 -16.09 -10.92
N HIS A 182 -2.00 -17.00 -11.58
CA HIS A 182 -2.20 -18.36 -11.05
C HIS A 182 -0.90 -19.17 -10.99
N ALA A 183 -0.03 -19.04 -11.99
CA ALA A 183 1.29 -19.68 -11.97
C ALA A 183 2.11 -19.16 -10.77
N ARG A 184 2.17 -17.86 -10.57
CA ARG A 184 2.87 -17.23 -9.44
C ARG A 184 2.26 -17.66 -8.10
N LEU A 185 0.95 -17.72 -8.00
CA LEU A 185 0.27 -18.14 -6.79
C LEU A 185 0.62 -19.58 -6.42
N ALA A 186 0.69 -20.49 -7.40
CA ALA A 186 1.13 -21.86 -7.19
C ALA A 186 2.57 -21.93 -6.68
N ASP A 187 3.49 -21.12 -7.24
CA ASP A 187 4.87 -21.02 -6.76
C ASP A 187 4.93 -20.55 -5.31
N PHE A 188 4.13 -19.53 -4.94
CA PHE A 188 4.07 -19.02 -3.57
C PHE A 188 3.47 -20.02 -2.58
N GLN A 189 2.58 -20.92 -3.03
CA GLN A 189 1.98 -21.95 -2.21
C GLN A 189 2.90 -23.18 -2.04
N ASP A 190 3.83 -23.40 -2.95
CA ASP A 190 4.77 -24.51 -2.84
C ASP A 190 5.67 -24.34 -1.60
N LYS A 191 5.62 -25.32 -0.71
CA LYS A 191 6.42 -25.33 0.52
C LYS A 191 7.92 -25.45 0.29
N ARG A 192 8.34 -25.90 -0.90
CA ARG A 192 9.75 -26.04 -1.30
C ARG A 192 10.36 -24.71 -1.72
N VAL A 193 9.56 -23.74 -2.13
CA VAL A 193 10.02 -22.40 -2.45
C VAL A 193 10.21 -21.64 -1.14
N GLY A 194 11.47 -21.49 -0.73
CA GLY A 194 11.85 -20.68 0.44
C GLY A 194 11.52 -19.21 0.16
N ILE A 195 10.56 -18.69 0.92
CA ILE A 195 10.23 -17.25 0.93
C ILE A 195 11.01 -16.65 2.09
N HIS A 196 12.23 -16.23 1.84
CA HIS A 196 13.10 -15.55 2.80
C HIS A 196 13.07 -14.05 2.56
#